data_bbd93500deeedba8ae17196691acbabe
#
_entry.id   bbd93500deeedba8ae17196691acbabe
#
_cell.length_a   1.000
_cell.length_b   1.000
_cell.length_c   1.000
_cell.angle_alpha   90.00
_cell.angle_beta   90.00
_cell.angle_gamma   90.00
#
_symmetry.space_group_name_H-M   'P 1'
#
loop_
_entity.id
_entity.type
_entity.pdbx_description
1 polymer ?
#
loop_
_entity_poly.entity_id
_entity_poly.type
_entity_poly.pdbx_seq_one_letter_code
_entity_poly.pdbx_strand_id
1 'polypeptide(L)'
;MPDFTGKYNNRKGNGTVGKKMLFVFNPKAGKGKIKTHLLDIIDIFNKNDYEVIIRSTQKAKDAYADEVDLIVCSGGDGTLDEVVTGIMEKKSDVPIGYIPAGSTNDFANSLFMPKNMTEAASMIMEEELYHCDIGRFNSQTFAYVAAFGLFTDVSYETDQDLKNVLGHVAYILEGVKRLFDIKSYHMKVKSEEIEVEDDFMVGMITNSRSVGGFKNLTGKNVDVNDGLFEVTLIVKPKNPLELQEIMTALVMAEDNTDLVHSFKTGKITIEAEEAVPWTLDGEFGGNHTSVEIENMHKALNLYLKSTKKN
;
A
#
# COMPACT_ATOMS: atom_id res chain seq x y z
N MET A 1 -7.99 2.00 29.82
CA MET A 1 -7.71 0.93 28.86
C MET A 1 -8.99 0.18 28.62
N PRO A 2 -9.66 0.25 27.49
CA PRO A 2 -10.79 -0.59 27.18
C PRO A 2 -10.28 -1.97 26.74
N ASP A 3 -10.83 -2.99 27.34
CA ASP A 3 -10.57 -4.40 27.10
C ASP A 3 -11.23 -4.82 25.77
N PHE A 4 -10.41 -5.10 24.74
CA PHE A 4 -10.85 -5.53 23.41
C PHE A 4 -10.91 -7.06 23.26
N THR A 5 -11.35 -7.77 24.29
CA THR A 5 -11.74 -9.17 24.14
C THR A 5 -13.18 -9.26 23.62
N GLY A 6 -13.43 -8.75 22.41
CA GLY A 6 -14.70 -8.91 21.72
C GLY A 6 -14.93 -10.37 21.36
N LYS A 7 -15.73 -11.05 22.14
CA LYS A 7 -16.24 -12.40 21.87
C LYS A 7 -17.02 -12.35 20.55
N TYR A 8 -16.49 -12.94 19.49
CA TYR A 8 -17.31 -13.37 18.36
C TYR A 8 -18.30 -14.41 18.89
N ASN A 9 -19.55 -13.98 19.09
CA ASN A 9 -20.64 -14.87 19.44
C ASN A 9 -20.90 -15.82 18.26
N ASN A 10 -20.48 -17.07 18.41
CA ASN A 10 -20.96 -18.19 17.62
C ASN A 10 -22.49 -18.26 17.79
N ARG A 11 -23.24 -17.60 16.91
CA ARG A 11 -24.68 -17.79 16.80
C ARG A 11 -24.96 -19.16 16.19
N LYS A 12 -24.94 -20.21 16.99
CA LYS A 12 -25.59 -21.47 16.67
C LYS A 12 -27.09 -21.27 16.86
N GLY A 13 -27.75 -20.80 15.80
CA GLY A 13 -29.21 -20.82 15.68
C GLY A 13 -29.57 -21.75 14.54
N ASN A 14 -30.47 -22.70 14.75
CA ASN A 14 -31.01 -23.66 13.80
C ASN A 14 -31.65 -22.94 12.59
N GLY A 15 -30.96 -22.99 11.46
CA GLY A 15 -31.25 -22.39 10.18
C GLY A 15 -29.95 -21.88 9.63
N THR A 16 -29.31 -22.61 8.71
CA THR A 16 -28.08 -22.18 8.03
C THR A 16 -28.39 -20.95 7.18
N VAL A 17 -28.35 -19.77 7.79
CA VAL A 17 -28.18 -18.56 7.02
C VAL A 17 -26.74 -18.62 6.50
N GLY A 18 -26.55 -18.89 5.20
CA GLY A 18 -25.25 -18.93 4.56
C GLY A 18 -24.53 -17.61 4.84
N LYS A 19 -23.22 -17.68 5.03
CA LYS A 19 -22.36 -16.48 5.17
C LYS A 19 -22.52 -15.64 3.90
N LYS A 20 -22.63 -14.32 4.03
CA LYS A 20 -22.73 -13.40 2.91
C LYS A 20 -21.39 -12.81 2.54
N MET A 21 -21.04 -12.85 1.27
CA MET A 21 -19.82 -12.26 0.74
C MET A 21 -20.13 -11.20 -0.31
N LEU A 22 -19.51 -10.05 -0.20
CA LEU A 22 -19.46 -9.08 -1.28
C LEU A 22 -18.17 -9.30 -2.08
N PHE A 23 -18.30 -9.71 -3.34
CA PHE A 23 -17.18 -9.85 -4.26
C PHE A 23 -17.12 -8.66 -5.21
N VAL A 24 -16.13 -7.78 -4.99
CA VAL A 24 -15.87 -6.58 -5.79
C VAL A 24 -14.72 -6.88 -6.74
N PHE A 25 -14.89 -6.66 -8.05
CA PHE A 25 -13.81 -6.91 -8.99
C PHE A 25 -13.67 -5.81 -10.05
N ASN A 26 -12.43 -5.57 -10.49
CA ASN A 26 -12.15 -4.69 -11.61
C ASN A 26 -12.07 -5.50 -12.93
N PRO A 27 -13.05 -5.37 -13.82
CA PRO A 27 -13.10 -6.17 -15.05
C PRO A 27 -11.99 -5.83 -16.06
N LYS A 28 -11.25 -4.73 -15.83
CA LYS A 28 -10.14 -4.26 -16.68
C LYS A 28 -8.76 -4.61 -16.10
N ALA A 29 -8.66 -4.93 -14.81
CA ALA A 29 -7.39 -5.23 -14.16
C ALA A 29 -6.67 -6.40 -14.84
N GLY A 30 -5.33 -6.29 -14.95
CA GLY A 30 -4.50 -7.33 -15.53
C GLY A 30 -4.92 -7.76 -16.95
N LYS A 31 -5.35 -6.81 -17.80
CA LYS A 31 -5.87 -7.08 -19.14
C LYS A 31 -7.15 -7.94 -19.14
N GLY A 32 -7.93 -7.84 -18.06
CA GLY A 32 -9.23 -8.55 -17.94
C GLY A 32 -9.12 -10.04 -17.61
N LYS A 33 -7.99 -10.51 -17.10
CA LYS A 33 -7.76 -11.92 -16.72
C LYS A 33 -8.80 -12.47 -15.75
N ILE A 34 -9.37 -11.63 -14.88
CA ILE A 34 -10.40 -12.06 -13.93
C ILE A 34 -11.59 -12.75 -14.63
N LYS A 35 -11.92 -12.33 -15.85
CA LYS A 35 -13.08 -12.89 -16.60
C LYS A 35 -12.93 -14.38 -16.89
N THR A 36 -11.70 -14.87 -17.05
CA THR A 36 -11.43 -16.30 -17.33
C THR A 36 -11.46 -17.16 -16.09
N HIS A 37 -11.31 -16.57 -14.90
CA HIS A 37 -11.28 -17.28 -13.62
C HIS A 37 -12.53 -17.03 -12.76
N LEU A 38 -13.44 -16.15 -13.22
CA LEU A 38 -14.55 -15.69 -12.41
C LEU A 38 -15.45 -16.85 -11.93
N LEU A 39 -15.78 -17.79 -12.81
CA LEU A 39 -16.63 -18.93 -12.44
C LEU A 39 -15.95 -19.87 -11.46
N ASP A 40 -14.66 -20.13 -11.64
CA ASP A 40 -13.89 -20.99 -10.73
C ASP A 40 -13.79 -20.36 -9.34
N ILE A 41 -13.57 -19.04 -9.28
CA ILE A 41 -13.52 -18.28 -8.03
C ILE A 41 -14.86 -18.32 -7.30
N ILE A 42 -15.97 -18.09 -8.00
CA ILE A 42 -17.32 -18.15 -7.43
C ILE A 42 -17.63 -19.57 -6.93
N ASP A 43 -17.23 -20.60 -7.67
CA ASP A 43 -17.42 -22.00 -7.26
C ASP A 43 -16.64 -22.31 -5.97
N ILE A 44 -15.42 -21.79 -5.81
CA ILE A 44 -14.65 -21.90 -4.57
C ILE A 44 -15.44 -21.28 -3.40
N PHE A 45 -15.99 -20.08 -3.57
CA PHE A 45 -16.72 -19.40 -2.52
C PHE A 45 -18.03 -20.09 -2.14
N ASN A 46 -18.79 -20.54 -3.16
CA ASN A 46 -20.04 -21.28 -2.94
C ASN A 46 -19.79 -22.62 -2.23
N LYS A 47 -18.70 -23.33 -2.53
CA LYS A 47 -18.31 -24.58 -1.84
C LYS A 47 -17.95 -24.38 -0.38
N ASN A 48 -17.66 -23.14 0.02
CA ASN A 48 -17.37 -22.74 1.39
C ASN A 48 -18.58 -22.03 2.07
N ASP A 49 -19.80 -22.32 1.58
CA ASP A 49 -21.07 -21.85 2.14
C ASP A 49 -21.28 -20.31 2.12
N TYR A 50 -20.63 -19.60 1.18
CA TYR A 50 -20.86 -18.18 0.96
C TYR A 50 -21.93 -17.92 -0.09
N GLU A 51 -22.92 -17.08 0.25
CA GLU A 51 -23.77 -16.40 -0.73
C GLU A 51 -23.02 -15.22 -1.32
N VAL A 52 -22.68 -15.26 -2.62
CA VAL A 52 -21.80 -14.30 -3.26
C VAL A 52 -22.58 -13.18 -3.95
N ILE A 53 -22.45 -11.96 -3.45
CA ILE A 53 -22.97 -10.74 -4.08
C ILE A 53 -21.85 -10.15 -4.93
N ILE A 54 -22.05 -10.09 -6.26
CA ILE A 54 -21.00 -9.66 -7.20
C ILE A 54 -21.22 -8.22 -7.62
N ARG A 55 -20.16 -7.40 -7.55
CA ARG A 55 -20.16 -6.00 -8.03
C ARG A 55 -18.87 -5.66 -8.78
N SER A 56 -18.99 -4.85 -9.83
CA SER A 56 -17.80 -4.29 -10.50
C SER A 56 -17.43 -2.93 -9.90
N THR A 57 -16.12 -2.59 -9.93
CA THR A 57 -15.56 -1.35 -9.32
C THR A 57 -16.07 -0.04 -9.91
N GLN A 58 -16.85 -0.03 -11.00
CA GLN A 58 -17.40 1.23 -11.54
C GLN A 58 -18.28 2.00 -10.56
N LYS A 59 -18.65 1.39 -9.42
CA LYS A 59 -19.39 1.98 -8.30
C LYS A 59 -18.92 1.45 -6.96
N ALA A 60 -17.62 1.23 -6.79
CA ALA A 60 -17.08 0.62 -5.57
C ALA A 60 -17.44 1.38 -4.30
N LYS A 61 -17.48 2.72 -4.36
CA LYS A 61 -17.93 3.57 -3.22
C LYS A 61 -19.36 3.27 -2.75
N ASP A 62 -20.22 2.74 -3.64
CA ASP A 62 -21.58 2.31 -3.31
C ASP A 62 -21.63 0.83 -2.85
N ALA A 63 -20.52 0.11 -2.93
CA ALA A 63 -20.46 -1.33 -2.72
C ALA A 63 -20.36 -1.74 -1.25
N TYR A 64 -20.15 -0.79 -0.36
CA TYR A 64 -20.03 -1.04 1.09
C TYR A 64 -21.38 -1.03 1.81
N ALA A 65 -22.42 -1.45 1.15
CA ALA A 65 -23.72 -1.56 1.77
C ALA A 65 -23.84 -2.87 2.55
N ASP A 66 -23.93 -2.74 3.85
CA ASP A 66 -24.76 -3.49 4.75
C ASP A 66 -24.61 -5.02 4.83
N GLU A 67 -24.21 -5.48 6.03
CA GLU A 67 -24.37 -6.83 6.55
C GLU A 67 -23.79 -7.97 5.69
N VAL A 68 -22.50 -7.87 5.37
CA VAL A 68 -21.74 -9.00 4.83
C VAL A 68 -20.73 -9.50 5.84
N ASP A 69 -20.42 -10.78 5.79
CA ASP A 69 -19.45 -11.42 6.67
C ASP A 69 -18.02 -11.31 6.14
N LEU A 70 -17.88 -11.03 4.84
CA LEU A 70 -16.60 -10.93 4.14
C LEU A 70 -16.72 -10.04 2.91
N ILE A 71 -15.73 -9.19 2.68
CA ILE A 71 -15.56 -8.46 1.41
C ILE A 71 -14.34 -9.05 0.70
N VAL A 72 -14.51 -9.55 -0.51
CA VAL A 72 -13.39 -9.98 -1.36
C VAL A 72 -13.24 -9.00 -2.50
N CYS A 73 -12.02 -8.46 -2.69
CA CYS A 73 -11.72 -7.63 -3.84
C CYS A 73 -10.74 -8.32 -4.80
N SER A 74 -10.98 -8.17 -6.11
CA SER A 74 -10.07 -8.61 -7.16
C SER A 74 -9.75 -7.48 -8.11
N GLY A 75 -8.47 -7.08 -8.13
CA GLY A 75 -7.98 -5.96 -8.92
C GLY A 75 -6.51 -5.71 -8.71
N GLY A 76 -6.05 -4.53 -9.09
CA GLY A 76 -4.74 -4.01 -8.72
C GLY A 76 -4.78 -3.26 -7.39
N ASP A 77 -3.66 -2.61 -7.06
CA ASP A 77 -3.50 -1.85 -5.82
C ASP A 77 -4.56 -0.75 -5.66
N GLY A 78 -4.93 -0.02 -6.73
CA GLY A 78 -6.01 0.97 -6.67
C GLY A 78 -7.41 0.38 -6.40
N THR A 79 -7.70 -0.87 -6.81
CA THR A 79 -8.96 -1.54 -6.43
C THR A 79 -8.98 -1.91 -4.96
N LEU A 80 -7.83 -2.33 -4.44
CA LEU A 80 -7.66 -2.60 -3.01
C LEU A 80 -7.82 -1.32 -2.20
N ASP A 81 -7.17 -0.23 -2.61
CA ASP A 81 -7.24 1.08 -1.97
C ASP A 81 -8.69 1.58 -1.85
N GLU A 82 -9.48 1.49 -2.94
CA GLU A 82 -10.91 1.83 -2.89
C GLU A 82 -11.68 1.03 -1.82
N VAL A 83 -11.39 -0.28 -1.67
CA VAL A 83 -12.04 -1.14 -0.68
C VAL A 83 -11.58 -0.79 0.72
N VAL A 84 -10.28 -0.63 0.95
CA VAL A 84 -9.70 -0.27 2.24
C VAL A 84 -10.24 1.08 2.70
N THR A 85 -10.19 2.10 1.84
CA THR A 85 -10.74 3.44 2.14
C THR A 85 -12.21 3.36 2.57
N GLY A 86 -13.04 2.60 1.85
CA GLY A 86 -14.44 2.44 2.21
C GLY A 86 -14.65 1.78 3.57
N ILE A 87 -13.87 0.76 3.92
CA ILE A 87 -13.89 0.10 5.23
C ILE A 87 -13.48 1.08 6.33
N MET A 88 -12.40 1.83 6.11
CA MET A 88 -11.89 2.79 7.09
C MET A 88 -12.86 3.96 7.32
N GLU A 89 -13.47 4.51 6.27
CA GLU A 89 -14.49 5.56 6.37
C GLU A 89 -15.71 5.11 7.17
N LYS A 90 -16.13 3.86 7.01
CA LYS A 90 -17.29 3.28 7.73
C LYS A 90 -16.92 2.74 9.11
N LYS A 91 -15.64 2.70 9.47
CA LYS A 91 -15.14 2.08 10.72
C LYS A 91 -15.66 0.65 10.86
N SER A 92 -15.60 -0.10 9.77
CA SER A 92 -16.11 -1.48 9.71
C SER A 92 -15.01 -2.46 10.07
N ASP A 93 -15.35 -3.46 10.88
CA ASP A 93 -14.45 -4.57 11.26
C ASP A 93 -14.59 -5.77 10.31
N VAL A 94 -15.37 -5.65 9.22
CA VAL A 94 -15.56 -6.74 8.25
C VAL A 94 -14.22 -7.12 7.64
N PRO A 95 -13.82 -8.40 7.69
CA PRO A 95 -12.58 -8.84 7.10
C PRO A 95 -12.62 -8.71 5.57
N ILE A 96 -11.43 -8.52 4.99
CA ILE A 96 -11.27 -8.54 3.54
C ILE A 96 -10.49 -9.77 3.06
N GLY A 97 -10.78 -10.18 1.84
CA GLY A 97 -9.93 -11.07 1.05
C GLY A 97 -9.42 -10.30 -0.18
N TYR A 98 -8.17 -10.53 -0.59
CA TYR A 98 -7.62 -9.89 -1.77
C TYR A 98 -7.15 -10.92 -2.79
N ILE A 99 -7.62 -10.78 -4.03
CA ILE A 99 -7.21 -11.57 -5.20
C ILE A 99 -6.44 -10.63 -6.14
N PRO A 100 -5.09 -10.66 -6.14
CA PRO A 100 -4.29 -9.75 -6.95
C PRO A 100 -4.49 -10.02 -8.44
N ALA A 101 -4.93 -9.00 -9.18
CA ALA A 101 -5.18 -9.06 -10.61
C ALA A 101 -4.53 -7.91 -11.39
N GLY A 102 -3.84 -6.99 -10.73
CA GLY A 102 -3.13 -5.87 -11.33
C GLY A 102 -1.79 -6.26 -11.94
N SER A 103 -1.07 -5.24 -12.44
CA SER A 103 0.26 -5.44 -13.03
C SER A 103 1.35 -5.53 -11.97
N THR A 104 1.29 -4.72 -10.92
CA THR A 104 2.32 -4.58 -9.89
C THR A 104 1.95 -5.35 -8.63
N ASN A 105 0.79 -5.05 -8.03
CA ASN A 105 0.25 -5.67 -6.82
C ASN A 105 1.24 -5.60 -5.64
N ASP A 106 1.72 -4.39 -5.32
CA ASP A 106 2.74 -4.17 -4.29
C ASP A 106 2.29 -4.65 -2.90
N PHE A 107 1.03 -4.38 -2.54
CA PHE A 107 0.45 -4.87 -1.30
C PHE A 107 0.46 -6.41 -1.22
N ALA A 108 0.00 -7.09 -2.27
CA ALA A 108 -0.01 -8.56 -2.31
C ALA A 108 1.39 -9.16 -2.27
N ASN A 109 2.37 -8.53 -2.95
CA ASN A 109 3.76 -8.94 -2.93
C ASN A 109 4.36 -8.83 -1.52
N SER A 110 4.00 -7.81 -0.76
CA SER A 110 4.45 -7.58 0.62
C SER A 110 3.97 -8.66 1.58
N LEU A 111 2.78 -9.19 1.31
CA LEU A 111 2.14 -10.25 2.08
C LEU A 111 2.38 -11.66 1.51
N PHE A 112 3.22 -11.80 0.48
CA PHE A 112 3.49 -13.08 -0.19
C PHE A 112 2.24 -13.82 -0.69
N MET A 113 1.23 -13.06 -1.11
CA MET A 113 -0.01 -13.62 -1.63
C MET A 113 0.22 -14.38 -2.94
N PRO A 114 -0.55 -15.46 -3.21
CA PRO A 114 -0.49 -16.18 -4.47
C PRO A 114 -0.78 -15.27 -5.67
N LYS A 115 0.02 -15.39 -6.73
CA LYS A 115 -0.23 -14.69 -8.00
C LYS A 115 -1.34 -15.35 -8.83
N ASN A 116 -1.61 -16.61 -8.57
CA ASN A 116 -2.71 -17.33 -9.19
C ASN A 116 -4.02 -16.96 -8.49
N MET A 117 -5.03 -16.53 -9.26
CA MET A 117 -6.27 -15.99 -8.70
C MET A 117 -7.11 -17.04 -7.97
N THR A 118 -7.14 -18.30 -8.45
CA THR A 118 -7.87 -19.38 -7.79
C THR A 118 -7.16 -19.87 -6.54
N GLU A 119 -5.83 -19.86 -6.52
CA GLU A 119 -5.04 -20.12 -5.29
C GLU A 119 -5.27 -19.03 -4.25
N ALA A 120 -5.30 -17.75 -4.68
CA ALA A 120 -5.61 -16.64 -3.77
C ALA A 120 -7.05 -16.76 -3.21
N ALA A 121 -8.03 -17.11 -4.04
CA ALA A 121 -9.40 -17.36 -3.60
C ALA A 121 -9.49 -18.52 -2.60
N SER A 122 -8.76 -19.60 -2.82
CA SER A 122 -8.72 -20.75 -1.91
C SER A 122 -8.05 -20.38 -0.58
N MET A 123 -6.97 -19.57 -0.62
CA MET A 123 -6.28 -19.09 0.57
C MET A 123 -7.22 -18.27 1.48
N ILE A 124 -8.06 -17.42 0.89
CA ILE A 124 -9.06 -16.62 1.63
C ILE A 124 -10.03 -17.54 2.38
N MET A 125 -10.37 -18.69 1.82
CA MET A 125 -11.29 -19.66 2.44
C MET A 125 -10.67 -20.45 3.60
N GLU A 126 -9.35 -20.42 3.77
CA GLU A 126 -8.66 -21.00 4.95
C GLU A 126 -8.96 -20.21 6.23
N GLU A 127 -9.52 -18.99 6.10
CA GLU A 127 -10.05 -18.13 7.18
C GLU A 127 -9.04 -17.84 8.31
N GLU A 128 -7.75 -17.77 8.02
CA GLU A 128 -6.76 -17.27 8.96
C GLU A 128 -6.75 -15.74 8.94
N LEU A 129 -7.16 -15.13 10.04
CA LEU A 129 -7.25 -13.68 10.15
C LEU A 129 -5.88 -13.08 10.45
N TYR A 130 -5.44 -12.20 9.60
CA TYR A 130 -4.24 -11.39 9.75
C TYR A 130 -4.63 -9.92 9.90
N HIS A 131 -3.97 -9.22 10.80
CA HIS A 131 -4.21 -7.80 11.03
C HIS A 131 -3.11 -6.98 10.39
N CYS A 132 -3.47 -6.10 9.45
CA CYS A 132 -2.55 -5.18 8.81
C CYS A 132 -2.68 -3.76 9.37
N ASP A 133 -1.56 -3.07 9.38
CA ASP A 133 -1.53 -1.64 9.64
C ASP A 133 -2.02 -0.87 8.40
N ILE A 134 -2.64 0.28 8.65
CA ILE A 134 -3.08 1.21 7.60
C ILE A 134 -2.54 2.60 7.93
N GLY A 135 -2.11 3.32 6.92
CA GLY A 135 -1.67 4.69 7.08
C GLY A 135 -2.84 5.68 7.10
N ARG A 136 -2.79 6.64 8.02
CA ARG A 136 -3.62 7.84 8.00
C ARG A 136 -2.77 9.02 7.56
N PHE A 137 -3.17 9.69 6.50
CA PHE A 137 -2.57 10.90 5.96
C PHE A 137 -3.57 12.04 6.11
N ASN A 138 -3.42 12.90 7.12
CA ASN A 138 -4.43 13.88 7.51
C ASN A 138 -5.81 13.22 7.70
N SER A 139 -6.76 13.50 6.81
CA SER A 139 -8.11 12.91 6.81
C SER A 139 -8.29 11.76 5.83
N GLN A 140 -7.26 11.38 5.08
CA GLN A 140 -7.28 10.29 4.10
C GLN A 140 -6.55 9.06 4.65
N THR A 141 -6.70 7.92 3.98
CA THR A 141 -5.99 6.69 4.29
C THR A 141 -5.17 6.22 3.11
N PHE A 142 -4.14 5.41 3.37
CA PHE A 142 -3.40 4.68 2.37
C PHE A 142 -3.02 3.30 2.91
N ALA A 143 -2.99 2.31 2.02
CA ALA A 143 -2.72 0.92 2.41
C ALA A 143 -1.22 0.62 2.48
N TYR A 144 -0.40 1.20 1.58
CA TYR A 144 1.00 0.78 1.48
C TYR A 144 2.01 1.92 1.22
N VAL A 145 1.64 3.07 0.65
CA VAL A 145 2.58 4.17 0.40
C VAL A 145 1.94 5.55 0.37
N ALA A 146 2.54 6.49 1.10
CA ALA A 146 2.40 7.92 0.88
C ALA A 146 3.74 8.47 0.39
N ALA A 147 3.75 9.23 -0.72
CA ALA A 147 4.98 9.71 -1.32
C ALA A 147 4.85 11.11 -1.91
N PHE A 148 5.98 11.82 -1.99
CA PHE A 148 6.11 13.08 -2.72
C PHE A 148 7.40 13.11 -3.56
N GLY A 149 7.47 14.06 -4.49
CA GLY A 149 8.62 14.28 -5.35
C GLY A 149 8.58 13.46 -6.63
N LEU A 150 9.64 12.72 -6.96
CA LEU A 150 9.82 12.02 -8.23
C LEU A 150 8.63 11.12 -8.64
N PHE A 151 7.83 10.66 -7.68
CA PHE A 151 6.71 9.75 -7.93
C PHE A 151 5.36 10.46 -8.16
N THR A 152 5.32 11.79 -8.07
CA THR A 152 4.07 12.58 -8.11
C THR A 152 3.86 13.33 -9.41
N ASP A 153 4.87 13.39 -10.27
CA ASP A 153 4.78 14.13 -11.52
C ASP A 153 3.99 13.32 -12.55
N VAL A 154 2.73 13.69 -12.75
CA VAL A 154 1.77 13.07 -13.69
C VAL A 154 2.27 13.11 -15.15
N SER A 155 3.36 13.85 -15.42
CA SER A 155 3.97 13.98 -16.73
C SER A 155 4.78 12.78 -17.20
N TYR A 156 5.02 11.78 -16.33
CA TYR A 156 5.71 10.54 -16.72
C TYR A 156 4.73 9.59 -17.42
N GLU A 157 4.38 9.90 -18.68
CA GLU A 157 3.57 9.04 -19.55
C GLU A 157 4.23 7.69 -19.90
N THR A 158 5.38 7.34 -19.30
CA THR A 158 6.04 6.09 -19.60
C THR A 158 6.59 5.38 -18.34
N ASP A 159 5.78 4.47 -17.81
CA ASP A 159 6.17 3.40 -16.88
C ASP A 159 7.50 2.67 -17.25
N GLN A 160 7.95 2.79 -18.49
CA GLN A 160 9.18 2.18 -18.98
C GLN A 160 10.44 3.01 -18.67
N ASP A 161 10.35 4.33 -18.60
CA ASP A 161 11.52 5.17 -18.35
C ASP A 161 11.97 5.11 -16.89
N LEU A 162 11.04 5.02 -15.94
CA LEU A 162 11.36 4.81 -14.52
C LEU A 162 11.95 3.43 -14.25
N LYS A 163 11.41 2.39 -14.88
CA LYS A 163 11.96 1.02 -14.77
C LYS A 163 13.37 0.91 -15.34
N ASN A 164 13.67 1.72 -16.37
CA ASN A 164 14.99 1.78 -16.96
C ASN A 164 15.99 2.60 -16.12
N VAL A 165 15.53 3.65 -15.44
CA VAL A 165 16.40 4.50 -14.59
C VAL A 165 16.87 3.75 -13.34
N LEU A 166 16.01 2.97 -12.71
CA LEU A 166 16.34 2.22 -11.48
C LEU A 166 16.86 0.80 -11.75
N GLY A 167 16.66 0.26 -12.97
CA GLY A 167 17.04 -1.10 -13.33
C GLY A 167 18.48 -1.29 -13.86
N HIS A 168 19.15 -0.24 -14.32
CA HIS A 168 20.51 -0.30 -14.89
C HIS A 168 21.33 0.92 -14.51
N VAL A 169 22.30 0.74 -13.62
CA VAL A 169 23.28 1.77 -13.19
C VAL A 169 24.00 2.48 -14.35
N ALA A 170 24.12 1.86 -15.53
CA ALA A 170 24.73 2.44 -16.71
C ALA A 170 23.87 3.51 -17.42
N TYR A 171 22.53 3.45 -17.29
CA TYR A 171 21.61 4.46 -17.84
C TYR A 171 21.48 5.70 -16.95
N ILE A 172 21.90 5.60 -15.70
CA ILE A 172 21.85 6.70 -14.72
C ILE A 172 22.75 7.86 -15.16
N LEU A 173 23.86 7.60 -15.83
CA LEU A 173 24.78 8.65 -16.29
C LEU A 173 24.19 9.55 -17.37
N GLU A 174 23.26 9.09 -18.20
CA GLU A 174 22.49 9.94 -19.12
C GLU A 174 21.27 10.58 -18.46
N GLY A 175 20.67 9.88 -17.51
CA GLY A 175 19.57 10.39 -16.67
C GLY A 175 20.01 11.43 -15.63
N VAL A 176 21.28 11.45 -15.23
CA VAL A 176 21.86 12.35 -14.20
C VAL A 176 21.51 13.82 -14.41
N LYS A 177 21.59 14.31 -15.66
CA LYS A 177 21.22 15.71 -15.93
C LYS A 177 19.78 16.04 -15.60
N ARG A 178 18.85 15.10 -15.79
CA ARG A 178 17.42 15.27 -15.48
C ARG A 178 17.14 15.20 -13.98
N LEU A 179 17.96 14.48 -13.20
CA LEU A 179 17.80 14.40 -11.76
C LEU A 179 18.09 15.71 -11.04
N PHE A 180 19.00 16.55 -11.58
CA PHE A 180 19.25 17.89 -11.04
C PHE A 180 18.11 18.87 -11.31
N ASP A 181 17.26 18.60 -12.33
CA ASP A 181 16.09 19.41 -12.66
C ASP A 181 14.85 19.02 -11.83
N ILE A 182 14.92 17.95 -11.04
CA ILE A 182 13.83 17.53 -10.16
C ILE A 182 13.61 18.61 -9.10
N LYS A 183 12.35 19.01 -8.95
CA LYS A 183 11.95 19.96 -7.93
C LYS A 183 12.20 19.37 -6.54
N SER A 184 12.83 20.13 -5.67
CA SER A 184 12.92 19.87 -4.25
C SER A 184 11.99 20.81 -3.49
N TYR A 185 11.65 20.42 -2.28
CA TYR A 185 10.81 21.18 -1.38
C TYR A 185 11.54 21.37 -0.06
N HIS A 186 11.64 22.61 0.40
CA HIS A 186 12.18 22.87 1.73
C HIS A 186 11.18 22.43 2.78
N MET A 187 11.57 21.47 3.60
CA MET A 187 10.67 20.84 4.56
C MET A 187 11.33 20.62 5.92
N LYS A 188 10.52 20.81 6.95
CA LYS A 188 10.81 20.37 8.30
C LYS A 188 10.05 19.06 8.58
N VAL A 189 10.81 18.03 8.89
CA VAL A 189 10.30 16.68 9.19
C VAL A 189 10.55 16.38 10.65
N LYS A 190 9.51 15.91 11.35
CA LYS A 190 9.58 15.58 12.77
C LYS A 190 8.89 14.27 13.08
N SER A 191 9.59 13.40 13.78
CA SER A 191 9.08 12.15 14.38
C SER A 191 9.66 11.99 15.79
N GLU A 192 9.42 10.83 16.42
CA GLU A 192 10.08 10.48 17.69
C GLU A 192 11.58 10.20 17.49
N GLU A 193 11.98 9.73 16.30
CA GLU A 193 13.34 9.28 15.99
C GLU A 193 14.22 10.38 15.42
N ILE A 194 13.62 11.35 14.72
CA ILE A 194 14.38 12.37 13.97
C ILE A 194 13.64 13.70 13.92
N GLU A 195 14.40 14.78 13.98
CA GLU A 195 13.96 16.11 13.56
C GLU A 195 15.00 16.65 12.58
N VAL A 196 14.59 16.91 11.33
CA VAL A 196 15.48 17.34 10.25
C VAL A 196 14.77 18.39 9.38
N GLU A 197 15.55 19.32 8.87
CA GLU A 197 15.09 20.40 7.98
C GLU A 197 16.07 20.52 6.83
N ASP A 198 15.60 20.28 5.60
CA ASP A 198 16.42 20.30 4.40
C ASP A 198 15.55 20.44 3.13
N ASP A 199 16.21 20.48 1.96
CA ASP A 199 15.59 20.45 0.64
C ASP A 199 15.44 19.01 0.16
N PHE A 200 14.27 18.43 0.33
CA PHE A 200 13.98 17.05 -0.08
C PHE A 200 13.45 16.99 -1.50
N MET A 201 14.01 16.10 -2.31
CA MET A 201 13.52 15.83 -3.66
C MET A 201 12.59 14.62 -3.75
N VAL A 202 12.65 13.72 -2.77
CA VAL A 202 11.82 12.52 -2.68
C VAL A 202 11.56 12.19 -1.21
N GLY A 203 10.32 11.83 -0.92
CA GLY A 203 9.96 11.20 0.34
C GLY A 203 8.96 10.08 0.13
N MET A 204 9.19 8.98 0.85
CA MET A 204 8.31 7.81 0.88
C MET A 204 8.08 7.39 2.33
N ILE A 205 6.83 7.26 2.69
CA ILE A 205 6.38 6.70 3.96
C ILE A 205 5.61 5.44 3.60
N THR A 206 6.13 4.27 3.95
CA THR A 206 5.67 3.00 3.41
C THR A 206 5.31 2.01 4.50
N ASN A 207 4.29 1.21 4.21
CA ASN A 207 3.91 -0.01 4.93
C ASN A 207 3.97 -1.17 3.93
N SER A 208 5.10 -1.31 3.23
CA SER A 208 5.24 -2.26 2.11
C SER A 208 6.68 -2.62 1.85
N ARG A 209 6.91 -3.87 1.42
CA ARG A 209 8.23 -4.38 1.00
C ARG A 209 8.61 -3.98 -0.42
N SER A 210 7.68 -3.43 -1.19
CA SER A 210 7.92 -2.92 -2.53
C SER A 210 7.00 -1.76 -2.85
N VAL A 211 7.48 -0.82 -3.67
CA VAL A 211 6.72 0.31 -4.21
C VAL A 211 7.00 0.41 -5.69
N GLY A 212 5.95 0.48 -6.52
CA GLY A 212 6.07 0.54 -7.97
C GLY A 212 6.75 -0.71 -8.56
N GLY A 213 6.73 -1.85 -7.86
CA GLY A 213 7.44 -3.08 -8.22
C GLY A 213 8.92 -3.10 -7.84
N PHE A 214 9.44 -2.03 -7.23
CA PHE A 214 10.83 -1.96 -6.75
C PHE A 214 10.92 -2.51 -5.32
N LYS A 215 11.76 -3.50 -5.15
CA LYS A 215 12.14 -4.04 -3.84
C LYS A 215 13.36 -3.26 -3.31
N ASN A 216 13.48 -3.15 -2.00
CA ASN A 216 14.61 -2.50 -1.30
C ASN A 216 14.62 -0.95 -1.28
N LEU A 217 13.65 -0.26 -1.89
CA LEU A 217 13.50 1.19 -1.68
C LEU A 217 12.81 1.55 -0.36
N THR A 218 12.15 0.57 0.26
CA THR A 218 11.31 0.75 1.44
C THR A 218 12.01 0.40 2.75
N GLY A 219 13.33 0.17 2.71
CA GLY A 219 14.11 -0.21 3.91
C GLY A 219 14.22 -1.71 4.15
N LYS A 220 14.90 -2.07 5.25
CA LYS A 220 15.12 -3.45 5.68
C LYS A 220 14.06 -3.90 6.67
N ASN A 221 13.75 -5.20 6.68
CA ASN A 221 12.88 -5.81 7.69
C ASN A 221 11.49 -5.17 7.81
N VAL A 222 10.85 -4.91 6.68
CA VAL A 222 9.49 -4.40 6.63
C VAL A 222 8.53 -5.42 7.25
N ASP A 223 7.75 -4.97 8.22
CA ASP A 223 6.64 -5.73 8.81
C ASP A 223 5.37 -4.88 8.74
N VAL A 224 4.35 -5.40 8.11
CA VAL A 224 3.12 -4.66 7.81
C VAL A 224 2.11 -4.67 8.98
N ASN A 225 2.55 -5.07 10.17
CA ASN A 225 1.72 -5.11 11.38
C ASN A 225 2.49 -4.82 12.69
N ASP A 226 3.65 -4.16 12.61
CA ASP A 226 4.47 -3.78 13.77
C ASP A 226 4.14 -2.38 14.34
N GLY A 227 3.20 -1.67 13.71
CA GLY A 227 2.79 -0.32 14.12
C GLY A 227 3.72 0.79 13.60
N LEU A 228 4.65 0.46 12.70
CA LEU A 228 5.65 1.39 12.19
C LEU A 228 5.58 1.47 10.66
N PHE A 229 5.96 2.63 10.15
CA PHE A 229 6.27 2.82 8.73
C PHE A 229 7.77 2.78 8.52
N GLU A 230 8.19 2.36 7.36
CA GLU A 230 9.50 2.66 6.82
C GLU A 230 9.46 4.03 6.13
N VAL A 231 10.32 4.94 6.57
CA VAL A 231 10.46 6.28 5.99
C VAL A 231 11.78 6.36 5.25
N THR A 232 11.74 6.86 4.01
CA THR A 232 12.92 7.19 3.22
C THR A 232 12.76 8.60 2.69
N LEU A 233 13.69 9.49 3.07
CA LEU A 233 13.76 10.87 2.60
C LEU A 233 15.09 11.08 1.88
N ILE A 234 15.06 11.70 0.71
CA ILE A 234 16.25 11.93 -0.12
C ILE A 234 16.42 13.44 -0.29
N VAL A 235 17.55 13.95 0.21
CA VAL A 235 17.96 15.35 0.06
C VAL A 235 18.37 15.61 -1.39
N LYS A 236 18.12 16.81 -1.90
CA LYS A 236 18.51 17.21 -3.24
C LYS A 236 20.03 17.25 -3.37
N PRO A 237 20.65 16.46 -4.25
CA PRO A 237 22.10 16.52 -4.46
C PRO A 237 22.51 17.84 -5.10
N LYS A 238 23.59 18.43 -4.63
CA LYS A 238 24.17 19.69 -5.13
C LYS A 238 25.17 19.47 -6.25
N ASN A 239 25.70 18.27 -6.38
CA ASN A 239 26.73 17.92 -7.35
C ASN A 239 26.70 16.42 -7.68
N PRO A 240 27.40 15.96 -8.75
CA PRO A 240 27.41 14.56 -9.17
C PRO A 240 27.99 13.58 -8.14
N LEU A 241 28.85 14.01 -7.23
CA LEU A 241 29.42 13.14 -6.19
C LEU A 241 28.38 12.83 -5.12
N GLU A 242 27.60 13.81 -4.69
CA GLU A 242 26.48 13.61 -3.77
C GLU A 242 25.41 12.68 -4.38
N LEU A 243 25.14 12.80 -5.69
CA LEU A 243 24.23 11.86 -6.36
C LEU A 243 24.78 10.42 -6.34
N GLN A 244 26.09 10.24 -6.56
CA GLN A 244 26.72 8.93 -6.46
C GLN A 244 26.63 8.38 -5.02
N GLU A 245 26.78 9.23 -4.03
CA GLU A 245 26.61 8.85 -2.61
C GLU A 245 25.18 8.39 -2.32
N ILE A 246 24.16 9.15 -2.75
CA ILE A 246 22.75 8.75 -2.65
C ILE A 246 22.52 7.37 -3.29
N MET A 247 23.01 7.17 -4.51
CA MET A 247 22.86 5.90 -5.22
C MET A 247 23.53 4.74 -4.46
N THR A 248 24.70 4.99 -3.89
CA THR A 248 25.41 4.00 -3.08
C THR A 248 24.65 3.66 -1.82
N ALA A 249 24.16 4.68 -1.09
CA ALA A 249 23.37 4.49 0.13
C ALA A 249 22.10 3.66 -0.15
N LEU A 250 21.36 3.97 -1.23
CA LEU A 250 20.17 3.22 -1.62
C LEU A 250 20.46 1.77 -2.02
N VAL A 251 21.57 1.52 -2.74
CA VAL A 251 21.97 0.15 -3.15
C VAL A 251 22.45 -0.67 -1.96
N MET A 252 23.23 -0.06 -1.06
CA MET A 252 23.76 -0.72 0.15
C MET A 252 22.71 -0.80 1.26
N ALA A 253 21.57 -0.14 1.07
CA ALA A 253 20.53 0.07 2.07
C ALA A 253 21.14 0.57 3.39
N GLU A 254 21.96 1.63 3.31
CA GLU A 254 22.51 2.32 4.47
C GLU A 254 21.38 3.06 5.19
N ASP A 255 21.36 2.96 6.51
CA ASP A 255 20.20 3.43 7.27
C ASP A 255 20.14 4.97 7.34
N ASN A 256 21.29 5.66 7.48
CA ASN A 256 21.32 7.13 7.47
C ASN A 256 22.65 7.67 6.94
N THR A 257 22.55 8.64 6.04
CA THR A 257 23.64 9.52 5.60
C THR A 257 23.15 10.97 5.69
N ASP A 258 24.01 11.94 5.39
CA ASP A 258 23.60 13.35 5.31
C ASP A 258 22.60 13.60 4.14
N LEU A 259 22.52 12.69 3.17
CA LEU A 259 21.72 12.84 1.95
C LEU A 259 20.53 11.88 1.88
N VAL A 260 20.53 10.81 2.67
CA VAL A 260 19.45 9.81 2.72
C VAL A 260 19.13 9.52 4.18
N HIS A 261 17.91 9.87 4.59
CA HIS A 261 17.41 9.53 5.91
C HIS A 261 16.46 8.32 5.78
N SER A 262 16.81 7.22 6.45
CA SER A 262 16.01 6.00 6.45
C SER A 262 15.79 5.55 7.89
N PHE A 263 14.52 5.51 8.33
CA PHE A 263 14.14 5.19 9.70
C PHE A 263 12.73 4.60 9.76
N LYS A 264 12.36 4.08 10.94
CA LYS A 264 10.99 3.61 11.19
C LYS A 264 10.31 4.52 12.19
N THR A 265 9.02 4.78 11.99
CA THR A 265 8.22 5.56 12.93
C THR A 265 6.73 5.21 12.85
N GLY A 266 6.03 5.31 13.98
CA GLY A 266 4.57 5.20 14.02
C GLY A 266 3.86 6.51 13.66
N LYS A 267 4.56 7.66 13.77
CA LYS A 267 3.99 8.97 13.49
C LYS A 267 5.04 9.94 12.98
N ILE A 268 4.68 10.72 11.96
CA ILE A 268 5.52 11.74 11.36
C ILE A 268 4.70 12.98 11.00
N THR A 269 5.28 14.16 11.23
CA THR A 269 4.76 15.45 10.76
C THR A 269 5.75 16.07 9.79
N ILE A 270 5.23 16.63 8.71
CA ILE A 270 6.04 17.28 7.67
C ILE A 270 5.41 18.65 7.38
N GLU A 271 6.20 19.69 7.52
CA GLU A 271 5.84 21.07 7.20
C GLU A 271 6.71 21.55 6.04
N ALA A 272 6.12 22.18 5.04
CA ALA A 272 6.80 22.70 3.87
C ALA A 272 6.48 24.19 3.68
N GLU A 273 7.42 24.95 3.11
CA GLU A 273 7.23 26.37 2.80
C GLU A 273 6.21 26.59 1.66
N GLU A 274 6.07 25.62 0.77
CA GLU A 274 5.13 25.65 -0.35
C GLU A 274 4.26 24.38 -0.39
N ALA A 275 3.18 24.41 -1.15
CA ALA A 275 2.30 23.28 -1.33
C ALA A 275 3.01 22.15 -2.11
N VAL A 276 3.13 20.98 -1.51
CA VAL A 276 3.77 19.78 -2.05
C VAL A 276 2.70 18.83 -2.57
N PRO A 277 2.79 18.37 -3.82
CA PRO A 277 1.92 17.33 -4.34
C PRO A 277 2.29 15.98 -3.72
N TRP A 278 1.29 15.27 -3.22
CA TRP A 278 1.43 13.93 -2.65
C TRP A 278 0.69 12.89 -3.47
N THR A 279 1.18 11.67 -3.43
CA THR A 279 0.44 10.48 -3.89
C THR A 279 0.21 9.54 -2.73
N LEU A 280 -0.97 8.92 -2.71
CA LEU A 280 -1.36 7.88 -1.77
C LEU A 280 -1.73 6.65 -2.59
N ASP A 281 -0.99 5.56 -2.39
CA ASP A 281 -1.16 4.29 -3.14
C ASP A 281 -1.14 4.45 -4.68
N GLY A 282 -0.41 5.49 -5.16
CA GLY A 282 -0.28 5.82 -6.57
C GLY A 282 -1.35 6.78 -7.12
N GLU A 283 -2.33 7.16 -6.32
CA GLU A 283 -3.36 8.14 -6.68
C GLU A 283 -3.00 9.52 -6.11
N PHE A 284 -3.55 10.60 -6.70
CA PHE A 284 -3.26 11.96 -6.24
C PHE A 284 -3.86 12.22 -4.85
N GLY A 285 -3.02 12.41 -3.85
CA GLY A 285 -3.37 12.66 -2.45
C GLY A 285 -3.59 14.13 -2.07
N GLY A 286 -3.44 15.07 -3.04
CA GLY A 286 -3.59 16.50 -2.80
C GLY A 286 -2.28 17.27 -2.73
N ASN A 287 -2.39 18.61 -2.62
CA ASN A 287 -1.27 19.52 -2.40
C ASN A 287 -1.33 20.03 -0.97
N HIS A 288 -0.26 19.83 -0.18
CA HIS A 288 -0.25 20.16 1.24
C HIS A 288 1.02 20.92 1.63
N THR A 289 0.88 21.92 2.50
CA THR A 289 2.00 22.59 3.17
C THR A 289 2.29 21.96 4.54
N SER A 290 1.34 21.21 5.08
CA SER A 290 1.50 20.49 6.34
C SER A 290 0.77 19.16 6.26
N VAL A 291 1.42 18.08 6.66
CA VAL A 291 0.83 16.75 6.74
C VAL A 291 1.18 16.10 8.08
N GLU A 292 0.20 15.39 8.62
CA GLU A 292 0.38 14.46 9.72
C GLU A 292 0.08 13.05 9.21
N ILE A 293 1.04 12.15 9.39
CA ILE A 293 0.91 10.75 8.97
C ILE A 293 1.06 9.89 10.22
N GLU A 294 0.11 8.99 10.43
CA GLU A 294 0.06 8.10 11.61
C GLU A 294 -0.27 6.66 11.19
N ASN A 295 0.46 5.72 11.76
CA ASN A 295 0.18 4.30 11.60
C ASN A 295 -1.02 3.91 12.48
N MET A 296 -2.09 3.47 11.83
CA MET A 296 -3.23 2.87 12.50
C MET A 296 -2.95 1.36 12.66
N HIS A 297 -2.31 1.03 13.77
CA HIS A 297 -1.84 -0.31 14.06
C HIS A 297 -2.98 -1.34 14.02
N LYS A 298 -2.82 -2.38 13.19
CA LYS A 298 -3.76 -3.50 13.04
C LYS A 298 -5.20 -3.08 12.67
N ALA A 299 -5.32 -2.00 11.91
CA ALA A 299 -6.63 -1.41 11.59
C ALA A 299 -7.40 -2.18 10.51
N LEU A 300 -6.76 -3.06 9.75
CA LEU A 300 -7.39 -3.83 8.67
C LEU A 300 -7.36 -5.32 8.98
N ASN A 301 -8.53 -5.94 8.94
CA ASN A 301 -8.70 -7.40 9.04
C ASN A 301 -8.59 -8.03 7.64
N LEU A 302 -7.61 -8.90 7.43
CA LEU A 302 -7.35 -9.55 6.14
C LEU A 302 -7.30 -11.07 6.31
N TYR A 303 -7.98 -11.83 5.45
CA TYR A 303 -7.78 -13.27 5.38
C TYR A 303 -6.51 -13.60 4.58
N LEU A 304 -5.56 -14.19 5.26
CA LEU A 304 -4.26 -14.53 4.72
C LEU A 304 -3.77 -15.84 5.35
N LYS A 305 -3.12 -16.68 4.55
CA LYS A 305 -2.49 -17.88 5.09
C LYS A 305 -1.35 -17.52 6.02
N SER A 306 -1.37 -18.03 7.24
CA SER A 306 -0.28 -17.83 8.19
C SER A 306 1.04 -18.36 7.61
N THR A 307 1.96 -17.45 7.32
CA THR A 307 3.35 -17.82 7.03
C THR A 307 4.10 -18.05 8.35
N LYS A 308 3.66 -19.02 9.16
CA LYS A 308 4.53 -19.49 10.23
C LYS A 308 5.78 -20.03 9.59
N LYS A 309 6.86 -19.27 9.67
CA LYS A 309 8.20 -19.80 9.42
C LYS A 309 8.41 -20.95 10.41
N ASN A 310 8.44 -22.20 9.88
CA ASN A 310 9.07 -23.32 10.59
C ASN A 310 10.56 -23.04 10.74
#